data_a2535d733b403518dbc9b9df49ef314e
#
_entry.id   a2535d733b403518dbc9b9df49ef314e
#
_cell.length_a   1.000
_cell.length_b   1.000
_cell.length_c   1.000
_cell.angle_alpha   90.00
_cell.angle_beta   90.00
_cell.angle_gamma   90.00
#
_symmetry.space_group_name_H-M   'P 1'
#
loop_
_entity.id
_entity.type
_entity.pdbx_description
1 polymer ?
#
loop_
_entity_poly.entity_id
_entity_poly.type
_entity_poly.pdbx_seq_one_letter_code
_entity_poly.pdbx_strand_id
1 'polypeptide(L)'
;MTSDPLLLTKENFALAEFEAEEIYPRIFVVHDFVRPAEIEKLELQFSTMNEEDWRVSYTESLYRFIEDQYGVRTFEEAQALGHRIELDGEWVDKNAIIQDTSLMQTLNERLAKIFAGLPGVELRGVGSIQRQYEGVRLNYHIDSESNPRVLYACVLYVNGDFEGGELHFPRIDVKIKPAAGDLIIFPSADDYLHGVLPVEAGPTRYALPAFVDKRED
;
A
#
# COMPACT_ATOMS: atom_id res chain seq x y z
N MET A 1 24.14 22.98 -1.14
CA MET A 1 23.20 21.98 -0.64
C MET A 1 23.42 20.74 -1.50
N THR A 2 24.04 19.73 -0.97
CA THR A 2 24.17 18.44 -1.67
C THR A 2 22.77 17.82 -1.66
N SER A 3 22.16 17.64 -2.83
CA SER A 3 20.90 16.90 -2.96
C SER A 3 21.10 15.50 -2.38
N ASP A 4 20.21 15.06 -1.51
CA ASP A 4 20.20 13.67 -1.04
C ASP A 4 20.05 12.77 -2.28
N PRO A 5 21.03 11.91 -2.58
CA PRO A 5 21.00 11.09 -3.80
C PRO A 5 19.86 10.07 -3.83
N LEU A 6 19.22 9.83 -2.70
CA LEU A 6 18.05 8.94 -2.56
C LEU A 6 16.72 9.69 -2.69
N LEU A 7 16.74 10.98 -3.04
CA LEU A 7 15.54 11.80 -3.14
C LEU A 7 14.82 11.57 -4.48
N LEU A 8 13.61 11.00 -4.41
CA LEU A 8 12.71 10.93 -5.56
C LEU A 8 12.20 12.34 -5.93
N THR A 9 12.24 12.67 -7.20
CA THR A 9 11.83 13.97 -7.76
C THR A 9 10.96 13.79 -9.00
N LYS A 10 10.28 14.85 -9.45
CA LYS A 10 9.51 14.84 -10.71
C LYS A 10 10.33 14.39 -11.93
N GLU A 11 11.63 14.64 -11.93
CA GLU A 11 12.51 14.22 -13.01
C GLU A 11 12.58 12.69 -13.16
N ASN A 12 12.55 11.96 -12.05
CA ASN A 12 12.53 10.49 -12.08
C ASN A 12 11.28 9.96 -12.80
N PHE A 13 10.12 10.58 -12.59
CA PHE A 13 8.89 10.22 -13.29
C PHE A 13 8.96 10.58 -14.78
N ALA A 14 9.47 11.76 -15.12
CA ALA A 14 9.63 12.18 -16.52
C ALA A 14 10.58 11.26 -17.29
N LEU A 15 11.69 10.83 -16.69
CA LEU A 15 12.60 9.84 -17.27
C LEU A 15 11.97 8.46 -17.46
N ALA A 16 11.00 8.12 -16.61
CA ALA A 16 10.21 6.89 -16.70
C ALA A 16 8.99 7.02 -17.62
N GLU A 17 8.83 8.17 -18.28
CA GLU A 17 7.70 8.50 -19.17
C GLU A 17 6.35 8.57 -18.45
N PHE A 18 6.35 9.02 -17.17
CA PHE A 18 5.15 9.28 -16.39
C PHE A 18 5.02 10.78 -16.07
N GLU A 19 3.77 11.24 -16.03
CA GLU A 19 3.41 12.51 -15.43
C GLU A 19 3.00 12.26 -13.98
N ALA A 20 3.65 12.96 -13.04
CA ALA A 20 3.35 12.85 -11.62
C ALA A 20 2.94 14.21 -11.05
N GLU A 21 1.82 14.20 -10.33
CA GLU A 21 1.40 15.32 -9.49
C GLU A 21 2.08 15.19 -8.12
N GLU A 22 2.75 16.23 -7.66
CA GLU A 22 3.26 16.34 -6.31
C GLU A 22 2.21 17.07 -5.46
N ILE A 23 1.43 16.34 -4.69
CA ILE A 23 0.34 16.86 -3.86
C ILE A 23 0.87 17.55 -2.60
N TYR A 24 1.95 17.01 -2.05
CA TYR A 24 2.68 17.53 -0.91
C TYR A 24 4.16 17.22 -1.13
N PRO A 25 5.12 17.96 -0.55
CA PRO A 25 6.53 17.63 -0.75
C PRO A 25 6.80 16.13 -0.60
N ARG A 26 7.34 15.52 -1.67
CA ARG A 26 7.67 14.08 -1.77
C ARG A 26 6.48 13.10 -1.74
N ILE A 27 5.24 13.57 -1.79
CA ILE A 27 4.06 12.71 -2.04
C ILE A 27 3.62 12.91 -3.47
N PHE A 28 3.74 11.87 -4.26
CA PHE A 28 3.46 11.88 -5.69
C PHE A 28 2.26 11.00 -6.03
N VAL A 29 1.42 11.47 -6.95
CA VAL A 29 0.36 10.68 -7.58
C VAL A 29 0.66 10.57 -9.07
N VAL A 30 0.59 9.36 -9.58
CA VAL A 30 0.65 9.05 -11.02
C VAL A 30 -0.70 8.46 -11.40
N HIS A 31 -1.46 9.19 -12.21
CA HIS A 31 -2.76 8.72 -12.70
C HIS A 31 -2.59 7.67 -13.80
N ASP A 32 -3.58 6.77 -13.95
CA ASP A 32 -3.60 5.70 -14.96
C ASP A 32 -2.33 4.81 -14.95
N PHE A 33 -1.65 4.71 -13.81
CA PHE A 33 -0.48 3.84 -13.66
C PHE A 33 -0.86 2.37 -13.86
N VAL A 34 -1.95 1.92 -13.25
CA VAL A 34 -2.60 0.64 -13.56
C VAL A 34 -3.63 0.91 -14.66
N ARG A 35 -3.42 0.31 -15.80
CA ARG A 35 -4.25 0.58 -16.98
C ARG A 35 -5.62 -0.10 -16.88
N PRO A 36 -6.68 0.41 -17.56
CA PRO A 36 -8.02 -0.19 -17.48
C PRO A 36 -8.06 -1.70 -17.76
N ALA A 37 -7.35 -2.18 -18.78
CA ALA A 37 -7.28 -3.61 -19.09
C ALA A 37 -6.53 -4.45 -18.02
N GLU A 38 -5.67 -3.83 -17.22
CA GLU A 38 -4.99 -4.47 -16.09
C GLU A 38 -5.92 -4.52 -14.87
N ILE A 39 -6.69 -3.46 -14.66
CA ILE A 39 -7.76 -3.41 -13.64
C ILE A 39 -8.79 -4.50 -13.90
N GLU A 40 -9.29 -4.64 -15.13
CA GLU A 40 -10.25 -5.69 -15.52
C GLU A 40 -9.71 -7.10 -15.19
N LYS A 41 -8.42 -7.36 -15.41
CA LYS A 41 -7.79 -8.64 -15.04
C LYS A 41 -7.75 -8.88 -13.54
N LEU A 42 -7.44 -7.84 -12.76
CA LEU A 42 -7.43 -7.92 -11.30
C LEU A 42 -8.84 -8.16 -10.76
N GLU A 43 -9.83 -7.42 -11.24
CA GLU A 43 -11.24 -7.59 -10.86
C GLU A 43 -11.77 -8.98 -11.22
N LEU A 44 -11.41 -9.50 -12.40
CA LEU A 44 -11.74 -10.87 -12.77
C LEU A 44 -11.12 -11.89 -11.81
N GLN A 45 -9.86 -11.72 -11.43
CA GLN A 45 -9.22 -12.57 -10.42
C GLN A 45 -9.99 -12.50 -9.10
N PHE A 46 -10.32 -11.30 -8.61
CA PHE A 46 -11.02 -11.15 -7.32
C PHE A 46 -12.41 -11.78 -7.33
N SER A 47 -13.12 -11.71 -8.45
CA SER A 47 -14.45 -12.31 -8.60
C SER A 47 -14.45 -13.84 -8.51
N THR A 48 -13.30 -14.47 -8.74
CA THR A 48 -13.11 -15.93 -8.68
C THR A 48 -12.50 -16.42 -7.37
N MET A 49 -12.04 -15.52 -6.50
CA MET A 49 -11.43 -15.85 -5.22
C MET A 49 -12.49 -16.17 -4.16
N ASN A 50 -12.20 -17.20 -3.37
CA ASN A 50 -12.99 -17.55 -2.19
C ASN A 50 -12.47 -16.80 -0.96
N GLU A 51 -13.26 -16.76 0.11
CA GLU A 51 -12.88 -16.13 1.37
C GLU A 51 -11.57 -16.70 1.95
N GLU A 52 -11.34 -18.00 1.74
CA GLU A 52 -10.14 -18.71 2.20
C GLU A 52 -8.84 -18.29 1.48
N ASP A 53 -8.95 -17.65 0.31
CA ASP A 53 -7.79 -17.12 -0.43
C ASP A 53 -7.26 -15.82 0.20
N TRP A 54 -8.06 -15.18 1.04
CA TRP A 54 -7.72 -13.94 1.72
C TRP A 54 -7.15 -14.23 3.11
N ARG A 55 -6.02 -13.58 3.42
CA ARG A 55 -5.33 -13.70 4.72
C ARG A 55 -5.37 -12.37 5.45
N VAL A 56 -5.51 -12.41 6.76
CA VAL A 56 -5.37 -11.21 7.59
C VAL A 56 -3.98 -10.62 7.41
N SER A 57 -3.93 -9.31 7.17
CA SER A 57 -2.67 -8.57 7.10
C SER A 57 -2.19 -8.22 8.50
N TYR A 58 -1.10 -8.84 8.93
CA TYR A 58 -0.45 -8.51 10.20
C TYR A 58 0.61 -7.43 9.97
N THR A 59 0.23 -6.17 10.20
CA THR A 59 1.20 -5.09 10.34
C THR A 59 1.72 -5.06 11.78
N GLU A 60 2.90 -4.51 11.98
CA GLU A 60 3.48 -4.31 13.34
C GLU A 60 2.49 -3.54 14.25
N SER A 61 1.79 -2.54 13.71
CA SER A 61 0.79 -1.77 14.44
C SER A 61 -0.43 -2.59 14.85
N LEU A 62 -0.90 -3.49 13.99
CA LEU A 62 -1.99 -4.40 14.33
C LEU A 62 -1.54 -5.40 15.40
N TYR A 63 -0.33 -5.95 15.27
CA TYR A 63 0.23 -6.87 16.25
C TYR A 63 0.31 -6.21 17.64
N ARG A 64 0.90 -5.01 17.73
CA ARG A 64 0.97 -4.25 18.99
C ARG A 64 -0.40 -3.94 19.57
N PHE A 65 -1.35 -3.56 18.73
CA PHE A 65 -2.72 -3.33 19.20
C PHE A 65 -3.33 -4.61 19.78
N ILE A 66 -3.20 -5.75 19.12
CA ILE A 66 -3.70 -7.03 19.60
C ILE A 66 -2.99 -7.43 20.92
N GLU A 67 -1.67 -7.24 20.99
CA GLU A 67 -0.90 -7.47 22.20
C GLU A 67 -1.39 -6.62 23.38
N ASP A 68 -1.55 -5.31 23.16
CA ASP A 68 -1.97 -4.35 24.19
C ASP A 68 -3.41 -4.57 24.66
N GLN A 69 -4.33 -4.89 23.75
CA GLN A 69 -5.76 -5.01 24.07
C GLN A 69 -6.13 -6.41 24.62
N TYR A 70 -5.45 -7.45 24.16
CA TYR A 70 -5.84 -8.84 24.44
C TYR A 70 -4.75 -9.63 25.18
N GLY A 71 -3.59 -9.03 25.45
CA GLY A 71 -2.51 -9.65 26.22
C GLY A 71 -1.85 -10.85 25.51
N VAL A 72 -1.86 -10.86 24.19
CA VAL A 72 -1.26 -11.93 23.37
C VAL A 72 0.25 -11.91 23.49
N ARG A 73 0.88 -13.07 23.51
CA ARG A 73 2.35 -13.20 23.68
C ARG A 73 3.05 -13.84 22.51
N THR A 74 2.32 -14.43 21.56
CA THR A 74 2.88 -15.11 20.40
C THR A 74 2.18 -14.69 19.12
N PHE A 75 2.87 -14.84 17.99
CA PHE A 75 2.31 -14.56 16.68
C PHE A 75 1.13 -15.48 16.35
N GLU A 76 1.18 -16.75 16.75
CA GLU A 76 0.10 -17.73 16.57
C GLU A 76 -1.15 -17.33 17.36
N GLU A 77 -0.98 -16.83 18.59
CA GLU A 77 -2.10 -16.31 19.40
C GLU A 77 -2.71 -15.08 18.73
N ALA A 78 -1.89 -14.13 18.24
CA ALA A 78 -2.34 -12.96 17.53
C ALA A 78 -3.10 -13.34 16.25
N GLN A 79 -2.59 -14.31 15.51
CA GLN A 79 -3.22 -14.83 14.30
C GLN A 79 -4.61 -15.41 14.58
N ALA A 80 -4.70 -16.27 15.59
CA ALA A 80 -5.97 -16.87 15.99
C ALA A 80 -7.00 -15.83 16.48
N LEU A 81 -6.53 -14.77 17.15
CA LEU A 81 -7.36 -13.68 17.61
C LEU A 81 -7.77 -12.75 16.47
N GLY A 82 -6.85 -12.48 15.52
CA GLY A 82 -7.13 -11.70 14.32
C GLY A 82 -8.27 -12.32 13.49
N HIS A 83 -8.30 -13.63 13.33
CA HIS A 83 -9.42 -14.31 12.68
C HIS A 83 -10.75 -14.11 13.40
N ARG A 84 -10.75 -14.07 14.73
CA ARG A 84 -11.96 -13.81 15.54
C ARG A 84 -12.41 -12.36 15.45
N ILE A 85 -11.48 -11.42 15.49
CA ILE A 85 -11.75 -9.99 15.31
C ILE A 85 -12.42 -9.75 13.95
N GLU A 86 -11.95 -10.43 12.91
CA GLU A 86 -12.53 -10.37 11.59
C GLU A 86 -13.96 -10.93 11.52
N LEU A 87 -14.23 -12.04 12.21
CA LEU A 87 -15.56 -12.65 12.29
C LEU A 87 -16.57 -11.78 13.04
N ASP A 88 -16.11 -10.99 13.99
CA ASP A 88 -16.92 -10.07 14.79
C ASP A 88 -17.13 -8.70 14.10
N GLY A 89 -16.62 -8.53 12.86
CA GLY A 89 -16.78 -7.30 12.09
C GLY A 89 -15.87 -6.15 12.51
N GLU A 90 -14.89 -6.40 13.36
CA GLU A 90 -13.88 -5.44 13.73
C GLU A 90 -12.74 -5.41 12.68
N TRP A 91 -12.32 -4.24 12.35
CA TRP A 91 -11.41 -3.75 11.34
C TRP A 91 -10.09 -4.54 11.14
N VAL A 92 -10.04 -5.40 10.17
CA VAL A 92 -8.83 -6.13 9.79
C VAL A 92 -8.68 -6.11 8.27
N ASP A 93 -7.53 -5.62 7.80
CA ASP A 93 -7.16 -5.73 6.39
C ASP A 93 -6.96 -7.18 5.98
N LYS A 94 -7.40 -7.53 4.80
CA LYS A 94 -7.12 -8.82 4.19
C LYS A 94 -6.26 -8.69 2.95
N ASN A 95 -5.30 -9.57 2.85
CA ASN A 95 -4.39 -9.67 1.72
C ASN A 95 -4.58 -10.99 0.97
N ALA A 96 -4.35 -10.94 -0.33
CA ALA A 96 -4.22 -12.13 -1.15
C ALA A 96 -3.03 -11.99 -2.11
N ILE A 97 -2.48 -13.12 -2.54
CA ILE A 97 -1.40 -13.15 -3.52
C ILE A 97 -1.99 -12.93 -4.91
N ILE A 98 -1.38 -12.08 -5.71
CA ILE A 98 -1.74 -11.91 -7.12
C ILE A 98 -1.26 -13.15 -7.89
N GLN A 99 -2.20 -13.86 -8.54
CA GLN A 99 -1.92 -15.09 -9.26
C GLN A 99 -1.37 -14.86 -10.67
N ASP A 100 -1.74 -13.73 -11.32
CA ASP A 100 -1.20 -13.37 -12.63
C ASP A 100 0.23 -12.83 -12.50
N THR A 101 1.20 -13.74 -12.62
CA THR A 101 2.63 -13.42 -12.54
C THR A 101 3.09 -12.50 -13.66
N SER A 102 2.46 -12.53 -14.84
CA SER A 102 2.79 -11.67 -15.97
C SER A 102 2.35 -10.23 -15.72
N LEU A 103 1.19 -10.06 -15.09
CA LEU A 103 0.70 -8.75 -14.67
C LEU A 103 1.58 -8.16 -13.57
N MET A 104 1.93 -8.96 -12.54
CA MET A 104 2.88 -8.54 -11.50
C MET A 104 4.22 -8.10 -12.09
N GLN A 105 4.77 -8.87 -13.02
CA GLN A 105 6.02 -8.50 -13.68
C GLN A 105 5.88 -7.17 -14.42
N THR A 106 4.80 -6.98 -15.17
CA THR A 106 4.53 -5.73 -15.90
C THR A 106 4.45 -4.52 -14.97
N LEU A 107 3.73 -4.64 -13.85
CA LEU A 107 3.61 -3.56 -12.86
C LEU A 107 4.95 -3.27 -12.19
N ASN A 108 5.71 -4.30 -11.84
CA ASN A 108 7.02 -4.16 -11.21
C ASN A 108 8.08 -3.56 -12.16
N GLU A 109 8.09 -3.93 -13.45
CA GLU A 109 8.96 -3.32 -14.45
C GLU A 109 8.63 -1.84 -14.64
N ARG A 110 7.36 -1.47 -14.57
CA ARG A 110 6.88 -0.08 -14.67
C ARG A 110 7.30 0.72 -13.44
N LEU A 111 7.13 0.18 -12.23
CA LEU A 111 7.63 0.78 -10.98
C LEU A 111 9.15 0.95 -11.01
N ALA A 112 9.89 -0.08 -11.42
CA ALA A 112 11.34 -0.05 -11.45
C ALA A 112 11.90 1.09 -12.30
N LYS A 113 11.22 1.48 -13.39
CA LYS A 113 11.64 2.63 -14.23
C LYS A 113 11.65 3.94 -13.45
N ILE A 114 10.67 4.17 -12.56
CA ILE A 114 10.59 5.38 -11.73
C ILE A 114 11.82 5.50 -10.83
N PHE A 115 12.29 4.38 -10.30
CA PHE A 115 13.41 4.34 -9.34
C PHE A 115 14.77 4.05 -9.99
N ALA A 116 14.83 3.83 -11.30
CA ALA A 116 16.07 3.44 -12.01
C ALA A 116 17.21 4.46 -11.85
N GLY A 117 16.88 5.75 -11.65
CA GLY A 117 17.87 6.82 -11.45
C GLY A 117 18.37 6.97 -10.01
N LEU A 118 17.79 6.26 -9.04
CA LEU A 118 18.19 6.36 -7.65
C LEU A 118 19.25 5.30 -7.31
N PRO A 119 20.46 5.71 -6.88
CA PRO A 119 21.49 4.75 -6.49
C PRO A 119 21.15 4.06 -5.15
N GLY A 120 21.60 2.82 -4.99
CA GLY A 120 21.48 2.12 -3.70
C GLY A 120 20.06 1.79 -3.24
N VAL A 121 19.10 1.73 -4.17
CA VAL A 121 17.73 1.29 -3.89
C VAL A 121 17.42 -0.06 -4.52
N GLU A 122 16.45 -0.76 -3.94
CA GLU A 122 15.96 -2.05 -4.40
C GLU A 122 14.42 -2.05 -4.36
N LEU A 123 13.77 -2.39 -5.46
CA LEU A 123 12.33 -2.53 -5.52
C LEU A 123 11.92 -3.90 -4.97
N ARG A 124 11.14 -3.91 -3.89
CA ARG A 124 10.50 -5.13 -3.38
C ARG A 124 9.26 -5.51 -4.18
N GLY A 125 8.70 -4.56 -4.90
CA GLY A 125 7.65 -4.76 -5.87
C GLY A 125 6.28 -5.14 -5.30
N VAL A 126 5.32 -5.26 -6.21
CA VAL A 126 3.96 -5.71 -5.95
C VAL A 126 3.96 -7.25 -5.89
N GLY A 127 3.39 -7.82 -4.85
CA GLY A 127 3.24 -9.28 -4.70
C GLY A 127 1.88 -9.69 -4.17
N SER A 128 1.17 -8.74 -3.56
CA SER A 128 -0.12 -8.99 -2.92
C SER A 128 -1.10 -7.87 -3.20
N ILE A 129 -2.36 -8.14 -2.93
CA ILE A 129 -3.44 -7.17 -2.92
C ILE A 129 -4.06 -7.11 -1.54
N GLN A 130 -4.36 -5.92 -1.09
CA GLN A 130 -5.16 -5.65 0.12
C GLN A 130 -6.60 -5.40 -0.28
N ARG A 131 -7.54 -5.92 0.50
CA ARG A 131 -8.95 -5.55 0.41
C ARG A 131 -9.43 -4.97 1.74
N GLN A 132 -10.22 -3.92 1.63
CA GLN A 132 -10.86 -3.26 2.77
C GLN A 132 -12.33 -3.03 2.41
N TYR A 133 -13.22 -3.63 3.20
CA TYR A 133 -14.66 -3.46 3.06
C TYR A 133 -15.19 -2.44 4.08
N GLU A 134 -16.47 -2.16 4.05
CA GLU A 134 -17.11 -1.18 4.94
C GLU A 134 -16.74 -1.41 6.42
N GLY A 135 -16.36 -0.33 7.09
CA GLY A 135 -15.86 -0.33 8.45
C GLY A 135 -14.36 -0.61 8.62
N VAL A 136 -13.70 -1.21 7.62
CA VAL A 136 -12.27 -1.53 7.71
C VAL A 136 -11.42 -0.29 7.48
N ARG A 137 -10.40 -0.14 8.32
CA ARG A 137 -9.36 0.90 8.24
C ARG A 137 -7.98 0.28 8.35
N LEU A 138 -6.95 1.03 7.98
CA LEU A 138 -5.56 0.71 8.29
C LEU A 138 -5.06 1.70 9.36
N ASN A 139 -4.54 1.18 10.46
CA ASN A 139 -4.01 2.00 11.54
C ASN A 139 -2.82 2.84 11.07
N TYR A 140 -2.61 3.98 11.73
CA TYR A 140 -1.47 4.84 11.47
C TYR A 140 -0.16 4.12 11.83
N HIS A 141 0.77 4.12 10.89
CA HIS A 141 2.08 3.49 11.01
C HIS A 141 3.10 4.17 10.10
N ILE A 142 4.35 3.80 10.28
CA ILE A 142 5.46 4.14 9.40
C ILE A 142 6.07 2.80 8.94
N ASP A 143 6.17 2.56 7.65
CA ASP A 143 6.63 1.27 7.13
C ASP A 143 8.03 0.89 7.58
N SER A 144 8.91 1.89 7.79
CA SER A 144 10.27 1.68 8.30
C SER A 144 10.33 1.24 9.77
N GLU A 145 9.25 1.33 10.53
CA GLU A 145 9.19 0.76 11.89
C GLU A 145 9.19 -0.78 11.85
N SER A 146 8.51 -1.36 10.85
CA SER A 146 8.52 -2.82 10.66
C SER A 146 9.74 -3.30 9.89
N ASN A 147 10.25 -2.50 8.96
CA ASN A 147 11.45 -2.80 8.18
C ASN A 147 12.27 -1.52 7.94
N PRO A 148 13.36 -1.30 8.69
CA PRO A 148 14.20 -0.10 8.59
C PRO A 148 14.82 0.16 7.21
N ARG A 149 14.76 -0.80 6.30
CA ARG A 149 15.23 -0.64 4.92
C ARG A 149 14.25 0.11 4.04
N VAL A 150 12.96 0.18 4.40
CA VAL A 150 11.95 0.84 3.57
C VAL A 150 12.23 2.34 3.47
N LEU A 151 12.44 2.81 2.25
CA LEU A 151 12.65 4.22 1.92
C LEU A 151 11.37 4.87 1.39
N TYR A 152 10.63 4.14 0.55
CA TYR A 152 9.38 4.60 -0.05
C TYR A 152 8.33 3.50 -0.01
N ALA A 153 7.10 3.89 0.31
CA ALA A 153 5.92 3.11 0.05
C ALA A 153 5.30 3.53 -1.30
N CYS A 154 4.79 2.55 -2.00
CA CYS A 154 4.07 2.69 -3.27
C CYS A 154 2.74 1.97 -3.13
N VAL A 155 1.63 2.66 -3.36
CA VAL A 155 0.29 2.06 -3.28
C VAL A 155 -0.41 2.25 -4.62
N LEU A 156 -0.68 1.13 -5.29
CA LEU A 156 -1.42 1.11 -6.55
C LEU A 156 -2.89 0.83 -6.23
N TYR A 157 -3.80 1.59 -6.82
CA TYR A 157 -5.22 1.47 -6.57
C TYR A 157 -5.95 0.81 -7.74
N VAL A 158 -6.73 -0.21 -7.43
CA VAL A 158 -7.55 -0.90 -8.45
C VAL A 158 -8.85 -0.16 -8.68
N ASN A 159 -9.43 0.39 -7.61
CA ASN A 159 -10.67 1.16 -7.68
C ASN A 159 -10.63 2.38 -6.77
N GLY A 160 -11.59 3.30 -6.94
CA GLY A 160 -11.71 4.53 -6.16
C GLY A 160 -13.16 4.99 -5.93
N ASP A 161 -14.13 4.15 -6.31
CA ASP A 161 -15.56 4.43 -6.29
C ASP A 161 -16.24 4.13 -4.93
N PHE A 162 -15.45 3.89 -3.88
CA PHE A 162 -15.89 3.76 -2.49
C PHE A 162 -15.98 5.13 -1.80
N GLU A 163 -16.75 5.24 -0.72
CA GLU A 163 -16.78 6.41 0.18
C GLU A 163 -15.86 6.15 1.39
N GLY A 164 -15.23 7.21 1.94
CA GLY A 164 -14.17 7.06 2.93
C GLY A 164 -12.92 6.44 2.31
N GLY A 165 -12.15 5.69 3.09
CA GLY A 165 -11.01 4.92 2.62
C GLY A 165 -9.84 5.75 2.06
N GLU A 166 -9.75 7.04 2.39
CA GLU A 166 -8.65 7.92 1.99
C GLU A 166 -7.34 7.49 2.64
N LEU A 167 -6.24 7.60 1.89
CA LEU A 167 -4.90 7.57 2.45
C LEU A 167 -4.68 8.88 3.21
N HIS A 168 -4.43 8.78 4.51
CA HIS A 168 -4.35 9.94 5.41
C HIS A 168 -2.99 10.03 6.10
N PHE A 169 -2.41 11.22 6.05
CA PHE A 169 -1.15 11.61 6.69
C PHE A 169 -1.46 12.63 7.81
N PRO A 170 -1.73 12.20 9.06
CA PRO A 170 -2.23 13.10 10.09
C PRO A 170 -1.21 14.15 10.57
N ARG A 171 0.10 13.88 10.44
CA ARG A 171 1.16 14.83 10.86
C ARG A 171 1.29 16.03 9.96
N ILE A 172 0.84 15.93 8.71
CA ILE A 172 0.93 16.97 7.70
C ILE A 172 -0.44 17.40 7.16
N ASP A 173 -1.52 16.86 7.75
CA ASP A 173 -2.93 17.16 7.42
C ASP A 173 -3.27 16.95 5.92
N VAL A 174 -2.77 15.86 5.33
CA VAL A 174 -3.03 15.49 3.94
C VAL A 174 -3.91 14.26 3.89
N LYS A 175 -4.99 14.32 3.10
CA LYS A 175 -5.86 13.20 2.75
C LYS A 175 -5.92 13.06 1.24
N ILE A 176 -5.75 11.84 0.76
CA ILE A 176 -5.78 11.54 -0.67
C ILE A 176 -6.88 10.53 -0.93
N LYS A 177 -7.89 10.94 -1.68
CA LYS A 177 -8.89 10.04 -2.25
C LYS A 177 -8.33 9.49 -3.55
N PRO A 178 -7.99 8.19 -3.62
CA PRO A 178 -7.45 7.62 -4.86
C PRO A 178 -8.55 7.45 -5.91
N ALA A 179 -8.16 7.53 -7.18
CA ALA A 179 -8.94 7.06 -8.31
C ALA A 179 -8.48 5.66 -8.75
N ALA A 180 -9.31 4.99 -9.53
CA ALA A 180 -8.92 3.73 -10.15
C ALA A 180 -7.70 3.92 -11.06
N GLY A 181 -6.69 3.07 -10.88
CA GLY A 181 -5.44 3.14 -11.64
C GLY A 181 -4.36 4.04 -11.05
N ASP A 182 -4.64 4.79 -10.00
CA ASP A 182 -3.64 5.66 -9.36
C ASP A 182 -2.50 4.85 -8.72
N LEU A 183 -1.31 5.42 -8.80
CA LEU A 183 -0.16 5.06 -7.98
C LEU A 183 0.17 6.24 -7.08
N ILE A 184 0.21 6.02 -5.77
CA ILE A 184 0.66 7.00 -4.79
C ILE A 184 2.00 6.55 -4.24
N ILE A 185 3.01 7.45 -4.26
CA ILE A 185 4.36 7.21 -3.74
C ILE A 185 4.67 8.24 -2.67
N PHE A 186 5.18 7.78 -1.52
CA PHE A 186 5.58 8.65 -0.41
C PHE A 186 6.75 8.05 0.38
N PRO A 187 7.54 8.90 1.08
CA PRO A 187 8.64 8.43 1.90
C PRO A 187 8.17 7.64 3.13
N SER A 188 8.94 6.64 3.54
CA SER A 188 8.77 5.98 4.82
C SER A 188 9.62 6.69 5.89
N ALA A 189 9.10 7.80 6.42
CA ALA A 189 9.76 8.63 7.43
C ALA A 189 8.72 9.22 8.38
N ASP A 190 9.18 9.71 9.54
CA ASP A 190 8.32 10.18 10.64
C ASP A 190 7.26 11.18 10.23
N ASP A 191 7.59 12.17 9.39
CA ASP A 191 6.64 13.17 8.93
C ASP A 191 5.50 12.56 8.08
N TYR A 192 5.75 11.38 7.50
CA TYR A 192 4.82 10.66 6.63
C TYR A 192 4.13 9.48 7.35
N LEU A 193 3.92 9.60 8.68
CA LEU A 193 3.00 8.72 9.41
C LEU A 193 1.69 8.66 8.64
N HIS A 194 1.22 7.47 8.28
CA HIS A 194 0.04 7.31 7.42
C HIS A 194 -0.83 6.14 7.84
N GLY A 195 -2.05 6.16 7.37
CA GLY A 195 -3.03 5.10 7.53
C GLY A 195 -4.15 5.26 6.52
N VAL A 196 -5.12 4.37 6.55
CA VAL A 196 -6.31 4.46 5.70
C VAL A 196 -7.51 4.71 6.59
N LEU A 197 -8.28 5.75 6.28
CA LEU A 197 -9.54 6.04 6.98
C LEU A 197 -10.54 4.90 6.72
N PRO A 198 -11.53 4.71 7.61
CA PRO A 198 -12.56 3.69 7.39
C PRO A 198 -13.22 3.83 6.02
N VAL A 199 -13.44 2.72 5.34
CA VAL A 199 -14.35 2.68 4.20
C VAL A 199 -15.77 2.85 4.73
N GLU A 200 -16.47 3.89 4.30
CA GLU A 200 -17.78 4.26 4.85
C GLU A 200 -18.93 3.62 4.08
N ALA A 201 -18.80 3.55 2.74
CA ALA A 201 -19.80 2.94 1.87
C ALA A 201 -19.23 2.61 0.47
N GLY A 202 -19.98 1.86 -0.31
CA GLY A 202 -19.65 1.52 -1.71
C GLY A 202 -18.98 0.15 -1.84
N PRO A 203 -18.30 -0.10 -2.98
CA PRO A 203 -17.61 -1.36 -3.19
C PRO A 203 -16.38 -1.50 -2.30
N THR A 204 -15.95 -2.74 -2.12
CA THR A 204 -14.69 -3.06 -1.45
C THR A 204 -13.52 -2.31 -2.07
N ARG A 205 -12.70 -1.66 -1.23
CA ARG A 205 -11.48 -0.99 -1.65
C ARG A 205 -10.38 -2.02 -1.90
N TYR A 206 -9.73 -1.95 -3.05
CA TYR A 206 -8.61 -2.80 -3.43
C TYR A 206 -7.36 -1.96 -3.71
N ALA A 207 -6.25 -2.34 -3.07
CA ALA A 207 -4.96 -1.69 -3.25
C ALA A 207 -3.82 -2.71 -3.28
N LEU A 208 -2.76 -2.40 -4.03
CA LEU A 208 -1.56 -3.22 -4.17
C LEU A 208 -0.38 -2.47 -3.57
N PRO A 209 0.06 -2.85 -2.36
CA PRO A 209 1.25 -2.26 -1.76
C PRO A 209 2.53 -2.78 -2.43
N ALA A 210 3.48 -1.89 -2.59
CA ALA A 210 4.85 -2.18 -2.99
C ALA A 210 5.81 -1.29 -2.21
N PHE A 211 7.07 -1.69 -2.09
CA PHE A 211 8.05 -0.95 -1.32
C PHE A 211 9.36 -0.81 -2.08
N VAL A 212 10.06 0.27 -1.79
CA VAL A 212 11.43 0.50 -2.24
C VAL A 212 12.33 0.51 -1.03
N ASP A 213 13.24 -0.42 -0.98
CA ASP A 213 14.16 -0.61 0.12
C ASP A 213 15.53 0.02 -0.19
N LYS A 214 16.26 0.39 0.86
CA LYS A 214 17.69 0.63 0.76
C LYS A 214 18.38 -0.71 0.49
N ARG A 215 19.23 -0.73 -0.56
CA ARG A 215 20.03 -1.93 -0.87
C ARG A 215 21.06 -2.16 0.25
N GLU A 216 21.25 -3.39 0.63
CA GLU A 216 22.37 -3.81 1.47
C GLU A 216 23.63 -3.90 0.60
N ASP A 217 24.74 -3.36 1.12
CA ASP A 217 26.08 -3.43 0.49
C ASP A 217 26.65 -4.87 0.57
#